data_2e2dd24ecff96cef4a06b51971b180ca
#
_entry.id   2e2dd24ecff96cef4a06b51971b180ca
#
_cell.length_a   1.000
_cell.length_b   1.000
_cell.length_c   1.000
_cell.angle_alpha   90.00
_cell.angle_beta   90.00
_cell.angle_gamma   90.00
#
_symmetry.space_group_name_H-M   'P 1'
#
loop_
_entity.id
_entity.type
_entity.pdbx_description
1 polymer ?
#
loop_
_entity_poly.entity_id
_entity_poly.type
_entity_poly.pdbx_seq_one_letter_code
_entity_poly.pdbx_strand_id
1 'polypeptide(L)'
;MINIGVLGSTNGTDLQAILDAIKNKIIDATVKIVVSNRESAFILERAKNHGVDARYISHKHKTREEFDKEVTSLLEKKNVDLVLLIGFM
;
A
#
# COMPACT_ATOMS: atom_id res chain seq x y z
N MET A 1 -11.85 3.91 13.54
CA MET A 1 -11.39 3.20 12.34
C MET A 1 -9.96 3.59 12.01
N ILE A 2 -9.09 2.63 11.77
CA ILE A 2 -7.69 2.86 11.45
C ILE A 2 -7.51 2.98 9.95
N ASN A 3 -6.79 4.01 9.51
CA ASN A 3 -6.46 4.19 8.09
C ASN A 3 -5.10 3.55 7.83
N ILE A 4 -5.07 2.57 6.96
CA ILE A 4 -3.88 1.78 6.67
C ILE A 4 -3.29 2.15 5.31
N GLY A 5 -1.97 2.31 5.27
CA GLY A 5 -1.22 2.39 4.03
C GLY A 5 -0.36 1.13 3.89
N VAL A 6 -0.29 0.58 2.71
CA VAL A 6 0.46 -0.65 2.46
C VAL A 6 1.60 -0.37 1.49
N LEU A 7 2.80 -0.81 1.84
CA LEU A 7 3.95 -0.78 0.94
C LEU A 7 4.31 -2.22 0.60
N GLY A 8 4.24 -2.57 -0.67
CA GLY A 8 4.51 -3.94 -1.08
C GLY A 8 5.02 -4.04 -2.51
N SER A 9 5.78 -5.08 -2.80
CA SER A 9 6.32 -5.31 -4.13
C SER A 9 6.16 -6.74 -4.62
N THR A 10 5.31 -7.52 -3.96
CA THR A 10 5.06 -8.92 -4.30
C THR A 10 3.63 -9.12 -4.81
N ASN A 11 3.14 -10.37 -4.78
CA ASN A 11 1.79 -10.71 -5.23
C ASN A 11 0.69 -10.14 -4.34
N GLY A 12 1.01 -9.80 -3.10
CA GLY A 12 0.04 -9.20 -2.19
C GLY A 12 -0.99 -10.17 -1.63
N THR A 13 -0.63 -11.45 -1.47
CA THR A 13 -1.56 -12.41 -0.85
C THR A 13 -1.90 -12.00 0.58
N ASP A 14 -0.94 -11.40 1.28
CA ASP A 14 -1.18 -10.89 2.63
C ASP A 14 -2.13 -9.68 2.59
N LEU A 15 -2.02 -8.85 1.56
CA LEU A 15 -2.97 -7.75 1.37
C LEU A 15 -4.38 -8.29 1.13
N GLN A 16 -4.49 -9.34 0.32
CA GLN A 16 -5.79 -9.94 0.06
C GLN A 16 -6.45 -10.42 1.35
N ALA A 17 -5.67 -11.05 2.22
CA ALA A 17 -6.19 -11.50 3.52
C ALA A 17 -6.69 -10.34 4.38
N ILE A 18 -5.98 -9.22 4.36
CA ILE A 18 -6.36 -8.02 5.11
C ILE A 18 -7.64 -7.42 4.53
N LEU A 19 -7.73 -7.30 3.20
CA LEU A 19 -8.92 -6.78 2.54
C LEU A 19 -10.15 -7.65 2.83
N ASP A 20 -9.97 -8.97 2.81
CA ASP A 20 -11.05 -9.90 3.12
C ASP A 20 -11.50 -9.78 4.58
N ALA A 21 -10.56 -9.63 5.50
CA ALA A 21 -10.87 -9.46 6.92
C ALA A 21 -11.65 -8.16 7.17
N ILE A 22 -11.31 -7.11 6.47
CA ILE A 22 -12.04 -5.82 6.54
C ILE A 22 -13.44 -6.00 5.98
N LYS A 23 -13.57 -6.63 4.83
CA LYS A 23 -14.86 -6.87 4.19
C LYS A 23 -15.79 -7.69 5.07
N ASN A 24 -15.24 -8.66 5.78
CA ASN A 24 -16.00 -9.54 6.68
C ASN A 24 -16.15 -8.96 8.08
N LYS A 25 -15.73 -7.71 8.28
CA LYS A 25 -15.85 -6.98 9.54
C LYS A 25 -15.08 -7.61 10.71
N ILE A 26 -14.04 -8.37 10.39
CA ILE A 26 -13.16 -8.95 11.40
C ILE A 26 -12.19 -7.88 11.92
N ILE A 27 -11.78 -6.98 11.02
CA ILE A 27 -10.89 -5.85 11.34
C ILE A 27 -11.63 -4.55 11.03
N ASP A 28 -11.64 -3.62 11.98
CA ASP A 28 -12.23 -2.29 11.78
C ASP A 28 -11.15 -1.33 11.28
N ALA A 29 -10.92 -1.36 9.98
CA ALA A 29 -9.89 -0.55 9.36
C ALA A 29 -10.25 -0.26 7.90
N THR A 30 -9.55 0.70 7.31
CA THR A 30 -9.68 1.02 5.88
C THR A 30 -8.29 1.06 5.28
N VAL A 31 -8.10 0.37 4.16
CA VAL A 31 -6.86 0.50 3.39
C VAL A 31 -7.03 1.71 2.48
N LYS A 32 -6.28 2.76 2.75
CA LYS A 32 -6.38 4.02 2.01
C LYS A 32 -5.56 4.03 0.74
N ILE A 33 -4.43 3.34 0.75
CA ILE A 33 -3.51 3.36 -0.38
C ILE A 33 -2.57 2.17 -0.32
N VAL A 34 -2.21 1.67 -1.49
CA VAL A 34 -1.17 0.66 -1.65
C VAL A 34 -0.12 1.23 -2.58
N VAL A 35 1.13 1.21 -2.15
CA VAL A 35 2.25 1.72 -2.92
C VAL A 35 3.22 0.59 -3.20
N SER A 36 3.71 0.53 -4.44
CA SER A 36 4.75 -0.42 -4.83
C SER A 36 5.86 0.31 -5.57
N ASN A 37 7.09 -0.18 -5.41
CA ASN A 37 8.23 0.29 -6.19
C ASN A 37 8.46 -0.57 -7.44
N ARG A 38 7.54 -1.49 -7.73
CA ARG A 38 7.57 -2.35 -8.93
C ARG A 38 6.26 -2.18 -9.67
N GLU A 39 6.34 -1.64 -10.89
CA GLU A 39 5.17 -1.34 -11.71
C GLU A 39 4.29 -2.56 -11.96
N SER A 40 4.92 -3.71 -12.17
CA SER A 40 4.21 -4.95 -12.51
C SER A 40 3.77 -5.76 -11.30
N ALA A 41 3.94 -5.25 -10.08
CA ALA A 41 3.59 -6.00 -8.88
C ALA A 41 2.08 -6.26 -8.82
N PHE A 42 1.69 -7.51 -8.65
CA PHE A 42 0.27 -7.90 -8.64
C PHE A 42 -0.48 -7.31 -7.45
N ILE A 43 0.23 -6.91 -6.40
CA ILE A 43 -0.40 -6.24 -5.26
C ILE A 43 -1.16 -4.99 -5.68
N LEU A 44 -0.69 -4.29 -6.72
CA LEU A 44 -1.38 -3.11 -7.25
C LEU A 44 -2.70 -3.48 -7.90
N GLU A 45 -2.74 -4.62 -8.61
CA GLU A 45 -3.97 -5.12 -9.22
C GLU A 45 -4.99 -5.51 -8.14
N ARG A 46 -4.54 -6.16 -7.08
CA ARG A 46 -5.43 -6.53 -5.97
C ARG A 46 -6.06 -5.30 -5.34
N ALA A 47 -5.27 -4.24 -5.14
CA ALA A 47 -5.78 -2.99 -4.60
C ALA A 47 -6.84 -2.38 -5.52
N LYS A 48 -6.56 -2.30 -6.81
CA LYS A 48 -7.49 -1.75 -7.79
C LYS A 48 -8.79 -2.53 -7.83
N ASN A 49 -8.72 -3.85 -7.75
CA ASN A 49 -9.91 -4.72 -7.78
C ASN A 49 -10.81 -4.49 -6.57
N HIS A 50 -10.29 -3.94 -5.49
CA HIS A 50 -11.04 -3.63 -4.28
C HIS A 50 -11.34 -2.14 -4.13
N GLY A 51 -11.10 -1.36 -5.18
CA GLY A 51 -11.37 0.08 -5.14
C GLY A 51 -10.39 0.87 -4.27
N VAL A 52 -9.22 0.31 -4.00
CA VAL A 52 -8.19 0.97 -3.20
C VAL A 52 -7.23 1.71 -4.13
N ASP A 53 -6.83 2.92 -3.74
CA ASP A 53 -5.85 3.70 -4.50
C ASP A 53 -4.53 2.93 -4.56
N ALA A 54 -4.06 2.66 -5.77
CA ALA A 54 -2.82 1.91 -6.01
C ALA A 54 -1.84 2.80 -6.76
N ARG A 55 -0.65 2.96 -6.21
CA ARG A 55 0.38 3.83 -6.78
C ARG A 55 1.69 3.11 -6.97
N TYR A 56 2.26 3.32 -8.15
CA TYR A 56 3.62 2.89 -8.44
C TYR A 56 4.54 4.09 -8.25
N ILE A 57 5.59 3.93 -7.44
CA ILE A 57 6.61 4.95 -7.26
C ILE A 57 7.96 4.33 -7.53
N SER A 58 8.63 4.79 -8.60
CA SER A 58 9.93 4.26 -8.96
C SER A 58 11.00 4.69 -7.97
N HIS A 59 11.90 3.77 -7.64
CA HIS A 59 13.09 4.08 -6.84
C HIS A 59 14.31 4.37 -7.73
N LYS A 60 14.17 4.23 -9.04
CA LYS A 60 15.26 4.44 -10.00
C LYS A 60 15.61 5.92 -10.10
N HIS A 61 16.90 6.21 -10.16
CA HIS A 61 17.41 7.58 -10.26
C HIS A 61 17.07 8.48 -9.09
N LYS A 62 16.71 7.86 -7.96
CA LYS A 62 16.43 8.57 -6.71
C LYS A 62 17.31 8.03 -5.61
N THR A 63 17.72 8.90 -4.69
CA THR A 63 18.32 8.42 -3.46
C THR A 63 17.23 7.78 -2.61
N ARG A 64 17.63 6.94 -1.66
CA ARG A 64 16.68 6.35 -0.73
C ARG A 64 15.89 7.42 0.01
N GLU A 65 16.57 8.49 0.38
CA GLU A 65 15.94 9.61 1.09
C GLU A 65 14.87 10.29 0.25
N GLU A 66 15.14 10.51 -1.04
CA GLU A 66 14.17 11.11 -1.95
C GLU A 66 12.94 10.21 -2.11
N PHE A 67 13.16 8.91 -2.27
CA PHE A 67 12.09 7.94 -2.40
C PHE A 67 11.23 7.91 -1.13
N ASP A 68 11.88 7.85 0.04
CA ASP A 68 11.17 7.81 1.31
C ASP A 68 10.33 9.07 1.53
N LYS A 69 10.83 10.24 1.15
CA LYS A 69 10.09 11.49 1.25
C LYS A 69 8.83 11.48 0.37
N GLU A 70 8.96 10.97 -0.84
CA GLU A 70 7.84 10.91 -1.77
C GLU A 70 6.75 10.00 -1.24
N VAL A 71 7.14 8.82 -0.74
CA VAL A 71 6.20 7.87 -0.15
C VAL A 71 5.54 8.47 1.10
N THR A 72 6.33 9.06 1.98
CA THR A 72 5.82 9.66 3.22
C THR A 72 4.81 10.75 2.93
N SER A 73 5.11 11.62 1.98
CA SER A 73 4.21 12.70 1.58
C SER A 73 2.87 12.17 1.09
N LEU A 74 2.91 11.10 0.30
CA LEU A 74 1.70 10.48 -0.22
C LEU A 74 0.87 9.85 0.91
N LEU A 75 1.52 9.17 1.84
CA LEU A 75 0.84 8.57 3.00
C LEU A 75 0.18 9.63 3.88
N GLU A 76 0.85 10.75 4.07
CA GLU A 76 0.30 11.86 4.84
C GLU A 76 -0.94 12.46 4.18
N LYS A 77 -0.91 12.60 2.86
CA LYS A 77 -2.06 13.11 2.10
C LYS A 77 -3.28 12.21 2.23
N LYS A 78 -3.06 10.93 2.45
CA LYS A 78 -4.14 9.96 2.59
C LYS A 78 -4.56 9.75 4.04
N ASN A 79 -3.99 10.50 4.97
CA ASN A 79 -4.30 10.41 6.40
C ASN A 79 -4.09 9.00 6.96
N VAL A 80 -2.98 8.38 6.55
CA VAL A 80 -2.63 7.04 7.00
C VAL A 80 -2.17 7.07 8.46
N ASP A 81 -2.73 6.18 9.27
CA ASP A 81 -2.38 6.04 10.68
C ASP A 81 -1.35 4.92 10.91
N LEU A 82 -1.40 3.90 10.07
CA LEU A 82 -0.57 2.71 10.23
C LEU A 82 -0.04 2.27 8.87
N VAL A 83 1.26 2.02 8.78
CA VAL A 83 1.89 1.54 7.56
C VAL A 83 2.26 0.08 7.73
N LEU A 84 1.83 -0.75 6.79
CA LEU A 84 2.18 -2.16 6.75
C LEU A 84 3.15 -2.42 5.61
N LEU A 85 4.22 -3.14 5.91
CA LEU A 85 5.20 -3.54 4.91
C LEU A 85 4.92 -5.00 4.51
N ILE A 86 4.52 -5.21 3.26
CA ILE A 86 4.17 -6.52 2.75
C ILE A 86 5.11 -6.87 1.60
N GLY A 87 6.21 -7.56 1.92
CA GLY A 87 7.20 -7.92 0.91
C GLY A 87 7.82 -6.73 0.20
N PHE A 88 7.96 -5.62 0.90
CA PHE A 88 8.54 -4.41 0.33
C PHE A 88 10.06 -4.41 0.53
N MET A 89 10.79 -4.23 -0.55
CA MET A 89 12.26 -4.20 -0.50
C MET A 89 12.83 -2.96 -1.15
#